data_5c5b597d104c5528497364419a7e7bd3
#
_entry.id   5c5b597d104c5528497364419a7e7bd3
#
_cell.length_a   1.000
_cell.length_b   1.000
_cell.length_c   1.000
_cell.angle_alpha   90.00
_cell.angle_beta   90.00
_cell.angle_gamma   90.00
#
_symmetry.space_group_name_H-M   'P 1'
#
loop_
_entity.id
_entity.type
_entity.pdbx_description
1 polymer ?
#
loop_
_entity_poly.entity_id
_entity_poly.type
_entity_poly.pdbx_seq_one_letter_code
_entity_poly.pdbx_strand_id
1 'polypeptide(L)'
;MSLRLATFNIENLMSRFDFGGFRNELLQDRALSLYKIDNQKEYEELERARTIGLSDDTRQLSALAIAATRADLVCLQEVDNIEALRAFEYGYLYKMIGRGYRNKHVSTGNDSRGIDVAVMSREETRHGQPIEMKSVASHASVTYEQLGLHTAELAAMGLGAHERIFKRDCLEVELDVGGRPFTLFLAHLKSMNGGRNGQNGRDYTMPVRVAEAAAIRRIIENKFGREKAAERNWAICGDLNDYRERIVIAGDEFEGFRFEHVREERSGIDPLFADGFCVNVVERLPEKERWTLYHTRGPEERHLCQLDYILLSPALAARNEGRKPDIIRQGQPFRTVIPPGQEPNRFPRIGWDRPKASDHCPVAMTIDVI
;
A
#
# COMPACT_ATOMS: atom_id res chain seq x y z
N MET A 1 -20.47 6.87 14.49
CA MET A 1 -19.24 7.12 15.27
C MET A 1 -18.10 7.34 14.31
N SER A 2 -17.17 8.26 14.60
CA SER A 2 -16.21 8.73 13.63
C SER A 2 -14.85 8.04 13.87
N LEU A 3 -14.36 7.32 12.88
CA LEU A 3 -13.05 6.67 12.83
C LEU A 3 -12.23 7.27 11.67
N ARG A 4 -11.00 7.69 11.94
CA ARG A 4 -10.11 8.10 10.87
C ARG A 4 -9.12 6.98 10.55
N LEU A 5 -9.22 6.43 9.36
CA LEU A 5 -8.34 5.37 8.87
C LEU A 5 -7.38 5.91 7.80
N ALA A 6 -6.22 5.27 7.70
CA ALA A 6 -5.24 5.54 6.65
C ALA A 6 -4.62 4.25 6.12
N THR A 7 -4.20 4.28 4.86
CA THR A 7 -3.33 3.25 4.25
C THR A 7 -2.04 3.89 3.75
N PHE A 8 -0.93 3.19 3.90
CA PHE A 8 0.39 3.68 3.51
C PHE A 8 1.36 2.53 3.23
N ASN A 9 1.81 2.39 1.99
CA ASN A 9 2.99 1.59 1.68
C ASN A 9 4.22 2.39 2.12
N ILE A 10 4.92 1.88 3.14
CA ILE A 10 6.01 2.61 3.82
C ILE A 10 7.38 2.43 3.14
N GLU A 11 7.44 1.75 2.01
CA GLU A 11 8.67 1.47 1.24
C GLU A 11 9.75 0.80 2.11
N ASN A 12 9.56 -0.48 2.42
CA ASN A 12 10.52 -1.32 3.14
C ASN A 12 10.85 -0.84 4.58
N LEU A 13 9.88 -0.92 5.49
CA LEU A 13 10.13 -0.76 6.93
C LEU A 13 10.86 -1.99 7.47
N MET A 14 12.14 -2.09 7.18
CA MET A 14 12.99 -3.21 7.57
C MET A 14 13.91 -2.86 8.72
N SER A 15 14.22 -3.85 9.54
CA SER A 15 15.21 -3.78 10.63
C SER A 15 16.56 -4.40 10.26
N ARG A 16 16.72 -4.82 9.01
CA ARG A 16 17.90 -5.50 8.46
C ARG A 16 18.29 -4.91 7.11
N PHE A 17 19.53 -5.16 6.69
CA PHE A 17 19.97 -4.92 5.32
C PHE A 17 19.55 -6.09 4.43
N ASP A 18 19.20 -5.79 3.17
CA ASP A 18 18.97 -6.79 2.15
C ASP A 18 20.21 -6.98 1.27
N PHE A 19 20.94 -8.05 1.52
CA PHE A 19 22.12 -8.45 0.77
C PHE A 19 21.86 -9.59 -0.21
N GLY A 20 20.61 -9.92 -0.50
CA GLY A 20 20.22 -11.05 -1.32
C GLY A 20 20.75 -11.06 -2.76
N GLY A 21 21.32 -9.98 -3.25
CA GLY A 21 21.98 -9.90 -4.57
C GLY A 21 23.50 -9.93 -4.52
N PHE A 22 24.10 -9.94 -3.33
CA PHE A 22 25.55 -9.91 -3.19
C PHE A 22 26.16 -11.31 -3.30
N ARG A 23 27.26 -11.43 -4.01
CA ARG A 23 27.94 -12.71 -4.25
C ARG A 23 28.34 -13.46 -2.97
N ASN A 24 28.53 -12.78 -1.87
CA ASN A 24 28.92 -13.36 -0.57
C ASN A 24 27.74 -13.56 0.36
N GLU A 25 26.51 -13.25 -0.05
CA GLU A 25 25.29 -13.35 0.76
C GLU A 25 25.47 -12.78 2.18
N LEU A 26 26.08 -11.59 2.28
CA LEU A 26 26.36 -10.95 3.56
C LEU A 26 25.06 -10.54 4.24
N LEU A 27 24.83 -11.06 5.45
CA LEU A 27 23.63 -10.79 6.25
C LEU A 27 23.89 -9.84 7.41
N GLN A 28 25.13 -9.38 7.61
CA GLN A 28 25.53 -8.50 8.72
C GLN A 28 26.08 -7.19 8.21
N ASP A 29 25.54 -6.09 8.67
CA ASP A 29 25.96 -4.74 8.30
C ASP A 29 27.43 -4.43 8.60
N ARG A 30 27.97 -4.93 9.72
CA ARG A 30 29.40 -4.80 10.05
C ARG A 30 30.34 -5.41 9.00
N ALA A 31 29.84 -6.30 8.15
CA ALA A 31 30.64 -6.90 7.08
C ALA A 31 30.82 -5.95 5.87
N LEU A 32 30.09 -4.85 5.80
CA LEU A 32 30.19 -3.88 4.69
C LEU A 32 31.59 -3.31 4.53
N SER A 33 32.34 -3.10 5.63
CA SER A 33 33.72 -2.62 5.59
C SER A 33 34.69 -3.62 4.95
N LEU A 34 34.31 -4.88 4.86
CA LEU A 34 35.07 -5.97 4.22
C LEU A 34 34.61 -6.24 2.79
N TYR A 35 33.52 -5.62 2.37
CA TYR A 35 32.97 -5.82 1.04
C TYR A 35 33.77 -5.05 -0.01
N LYS A 36 34.26 -5.76 -1.00
CA LYS A 36 35.03 -5.18 -2.10
C LYS A 36 34.13 -4.98 -3.32
N ILE A 37 34.00 -3.72 -3.74
CA ILE A 37 33.20 -3.33 -4.89
C ILE A 37 34.11 -3.32 -6.11
N ASP A 38 33.85 -4.19 -7.07
CA ASP A 38 34.64 -4.34 -8.29
C ASP A 38 33.98 -3.75 -9.53
N ASN A 39 32.69 -3.45 -9.48
CA ASN A 39 31.92 -2.96 -10.63
C ASN A 39 30.70 -2.13 -10.21
N GLN A 40 30.12 -1.40 -11.19
CA GLN A 40 28.97 -0.53 -10.99
C GLN A 40 27.74 -1.26 -10.43
N LYS A 41 27.49 -2.48 -10.88
CA LYS A 41 26.32 -3.25 -10.40
C LYS A 41 26.42 -3.58 -8.92
N GLU A 42 27.57 -3.99 -8.44
CA GLU A 42 27.83 -4.26 -7.03
C GLU A 42 27.68 -2.98 -6.17
N TYR A 43 28.13 -1.84 -6.71
CA TYR A 43 27.89 -0.56 -6.04
C TYR A 43 26.41 -0.22 -5.91
N GLU A 44 25.65 -0.37 -6.99
CA GLU A 44 24.21 -0.09 -6.99
C GLU A 44 23.44 -1.03 -6.06
N GLU A 45 23.83 -2.31 -5.99
CA GLU A 45 23.26 -3.28 -5.04
C GLU A 45 23.57 -2.89 -3.58
N LEU A 46 24.80 -2.46 -3.29
CA LEU A 46 25.19 -1.97 -1.97
C LEU A 46 24.39 -0.73 -1.58
N GLU A 47 24.29 0.26 -2.45
CA GLU A 47 23.52 1.47 -2.20
C GLU A 47 22.03 1.15 -1.95
N ARG A 48 21.46 0.22 -2.73
CA ARG A 48 20.10 -0.24 -2.52
C ARG A 48 19.93 -0.92 -1.15
N ALA A 49 20.84 -1.83 -0.77
CA ALA A 49 20.80 -2.52 0.53
C ALA A 49 20.91 -1.52 1.71
N ARG A 50 21.80 -0.55 1.61
CA ARG A 50 21.93 0.52 2.62
C ARG A 50 20.67 1.36 2.73
N THR A 51 20.04 1.65 1.60
CA THR A 51 18.81 2.45 1.57
C THR A 51 17.64 1.70 2.21
N ILE A 52 17.49 0.41 1.91
CA ILE A 52 16.46 -0.45 2.51
C ILE A 52 16.67 -0.55 4.03
N GLY A 53 17.93 -0.69 4.47
CA GLY A 53 18.24 -0.99 5.85
C GLY A 53 17.83 0.09 6.85
N LEU A 54 18.47 1.24 6.84
CA LEU A 54 18.38 2.16 7.98
C LEU A 54 18.72 3.62 7.62
N SER A 55 17.90 4.29 6.87
CA SER A 55 18.00 5.74 6.81
C SER A 55 17.18 6.37 7.93
N ASP A 56 17.82 6.99 8.91
CA ASP A 56 17.15 7.72 10.00
C ASP A 56 16.26 8.83 9.46
N ASP A 57 16.72 9.57 8.46
CA ASP A 57 15.93 10.61 7.79
C ASP A 57 14.68 10.02 7.12
N THR A 58 14.79 8.89 6.43
CA THR A 58 13.62 8.21 5.83
C THR A 58 12.62 7.77 6.91
N ARG A 59 13.09 7.21 8.04
CA ARG A 59 12.22 6.83 9.16
C ARG A 59 11.49 8.02 9.75
N GLN A 60 12.19 9.15 9.95
CA GLN A 60 11.58 10.39 10.42
C GLN A 60 10.52 10.90 9.42
N LEU A 61 10.83 10.90 8.14
CA LEU A 61 9.90 11.35 7.09
C LEU A 61 8.67 10.44 6.98
N SER A 62 8.84 9.11 7.05
CA SER A 62 7.72 8.17 7.06
C SER A 62 6.83 8.37 8.31
N ALA A 63 7.44 8.65 9.47
CA ALA A 63 6.70 8.97 10.69
C ALA A 63 5.93 10.30 10.55
N LEU A 64 6.51 11.34 9.93
CA LEU A 64 5.83 12.59 9.62
C LEU A 64 4.64 12.36 8.67
N ALA A 65 4.80 11.52 7.65
CA ALA A 65 3.73 11.18 6.73
C ALA A 65 2.55 10.52 7.44
N ILE A 66 2.81 9.53 8.33
CA ILE A 66 1.77 8.91 9.16
C ILE A 66 1.15 9.94 10.12
N ALA A 67 1.95 10.76 10.79
CA ALA A 67 1.45 11.80 11.69
C ALA A 67 0.52 12.79 10.97
N ALA A 68 0.86 13.17 9.74
CA ALA A 68 0.05 14.06 8.90
C ALA A 68 -1.32 13.47 8.53
N THR A 69 -1.44 12.14 8.46
CA THR A 69 -2.75 11.49 8.25
C THR A 69 -3.70 11.73 9.40
N ARG A 70 -3.19 11.94 10.62
CA ARG A 70 -3.96 12.04 11.87
C ARG A 70 -4.87 10.83 12.11
N ALA A 71 -4.52 9.67 11.58
CA ALA A 71 -5.35 8.48 11.63
C ALA A 71 -5.45 7.89 13.05
N ASP A 72 -6.60 7.28 13.34
CA ASP A 72 -6.82 6.46 14.53
C ASP A 72 -6.43 5.01 14.27
N LEU A 73 -6.56 4.58 12.99
CA LEU A 73 -6.22 3.26 12.47
C LEU A 73 -5.34 3.41 11.22
N VAL A 74 -4.18 2.77 11.21
CA VAL A 74 -3.21 2.83 10.10
C VAL A 74 -2.95 1.43 9.55
N CYS A 75 -3.13 1.28 8.27
CA CYS A 75 -2.82 0.10 7.47
C CYS A 75 -1.48 0.32 6.79
N LEU A 76 -0.50 -0.54 7.02
CA LEU A 76 0.82 -0.43 6.44
C LEU A 76 1.12 -1.61 5.52
N GLN A 77 1.86 -1.36 4.46
CA GLN A 77 2.43 -2.36 3.56
C GLN A 77 3.95 -2.22 3.59
N GLU A 78 4.65 -3.32 3.30
CA GLU A 78 6.12 -3.42 3.30
C GLU A 78 6.76 -3.28 4.69
N VAL A 79 6.18 -3.92 5.67
CA VAL A 79 6.70 -4.02 7.04
C VAL A 79 7.40 -5.37 7.22
N ASP A 80 8.65 -5.37 7.73
CA ASP A 80 9.45 -6.59 7.93
C ASP A 80 8.83 -7.52 9.00
N ASN A 81 8.61 -6.98 10.20
CA ASN A 81 8.11 -7.75 11.32
C ASN A 81 7.58 -6.85 12.44
N ILE A 82 7.02 -7.46 13.48
CA ILE A 82 6.43 -6.72 14.60
C ILE A 82 7.46 -5.91 15.39
N GLU A 83 8.71 -6.36 15.47
CA GLU A 83 9.76 -5.65 16.20
C GLU A 83 10.24 -4.43 15.42
N ALA A 84 10.35 -4.51 14.09
CA ALA A 84 10.61 -3.35 13.23
C ALA A 84 9.51 -2.30 13.39
N LEU A 85 8.25 -2.73 13.43
CA LEU A 85 7.09 -1.84 13.62
C LEU A 85 7.09 -1.20 15.01
N ARG A 86 7.39 -1.95 16.07
CA ARG A 86 7.51 -1.44 17.45
C ARG A 86 8.65 -0.43 17.57
N ALA A 87 9.82 -0.77 17.03
CA ALA A 87 10.98 0.13 17.05
C ALA A 87 10.69 1.44 16.30
N PHE A 88 10.04 1.37 15.15
CA PHE A 88 9.61 2.53 14.39
C PHE A 88 8.59 3.38 15.16
N GLU A 89 7.54 2.75 15.69
CA GLU A 89 6.49 3.47 16.40
C GLU A 89 7.03 4.16 17.66
N TYR A 90 7.77 3.45 18.52
CA TYR A 90 8.34 4.04 19.74
C TYR A 90 9.49 5.02 19.47
N GLY A 91 10.33 4.70 18.48
CA GLY A 91 11.54 5.48 18.18
C GLY A 91 11.25 6.81 17.49
N TYR A 92 10.24 6.84 16.65
CA TYR A 92 9.93 7.99 15.81
C TYR A 92 8.51 8.50 16.01
N LEU A 93 7.50 7.69 15.71
CA LEU A 93 6.12 8.14 15.62
C LEU A 93 5.57 8.60 16.97
N TYR A 94 5.75 7.80 18.03
CA TYR A 94 5.32 8.18 19.38
C TYR A 94 5.98 9.49 19.85
N LYS A 95 7.28 9.65 19.59
CA LYS A 95 8.02 10.87 19.96
C LYS A 95 7.50 12.11 19.26
N MET A 96 7.01 11.96 18.02
CA MET A 96 6.49 13.09 17.23
C MET A 96 5.10 13.51 17.67
N ILE A 97 4.21 12.56 17.99
CA ILE A 97 2.80 12.85 18.23
C ILE A 97 2.37 12.77 19.69
N GLY A 98 3.26 12.30 20.57
CA GLY A 98 3.00 12.17 22.02
C GLY A 98 1.91 11.15 22.40
N ARG A 99 1.43 10.36 21.41
CA ARG A 99 0.41 9.33 21.58
C ARG A 99 0.81 8.10 20.78
N GLY A 100 0.66 6.90 21.38
CA GLY A 100 0.99 5.64 20.74
C GLY A 100 -0.16 5.04 19.96
N TYR A 101 0.22 4.13 19.05
CA TYR A 101 -0.67 3.14 18.48
C TYR A 101 -0.49 1.84 19.28
N ARG A 102 -1.32 1.65 20.30
CA ARG A 102 -1.15 0.57 21.29
C ARG A 102 -1.36 -0.81 20.71
N ASN A 103 -2.39 -0.96 19.88
CA ASN A 103 -2.67 -2.23 19.21
C ASN A 103 -1.89 -2.30 17.90
N LYS A 104 -1.12 -3.36 17.71
CA LYS A 104 -0.29 -3.59 16.52
C LYS A 104 -0.34 -5.07 16.15
N HIS A 105 -0.48 -5.33 14.86
CA HIS A 105 -0.36 -6.67 14.32
C HIS A 105 0.40 -6.61 12.98
N VAL A 106 1.31 -7.55 12.77
CA VAL A 106 1.98 -7.80 11.49
C VAL A 106 1.63 -9.22 11.09
N SER A 107 1.11 -9.40 9.89
CA SER A 107 0.81 -10.71 9.35
C SER A 107 2.02 -11.25 8.59
N THR A 108 2.44 -12.46 8.87
CA THR A 108 3.46 -13.13 8.07
C THR A 108 2.83 -13.64 6.77
N GLY A 109 3.16 -12.99 5.67
CA GLY A 109 2.65 -13.29 4.34
C GLY A 109 3.51 -14.28 3.55
N ASN A 110 3.34 -14.28 2.24
CA ASN A 110 4.01 -15.21 1.31
C ASN A 110 5.18 -14.56 0.53
N ASP A 111 5.53 -13.31 0.79
CA ASP A 111 6.63 -12.64 0.09
C ASP A 111 7.98 -13.13 0.62
N SER A 112 8.80 -13.70 -0.28
CA SER A 112 10.13 -14.23 0.08
C SER A 112 11.12 -13.17 0.58
N ARG A 113 10.84 -11.87 0.33
CA ARG A 113 11.65 -10.76 0.84
C ARG A 113 11.31 -10.42 2.28
N GLY A 114 10.26 -11.01 2.87
CA GLY A 114 9.77 -10.70 4.21
C GLY A 114 9.22 -9.28 4.30
N ILE A 115 8.43 -8.86 3.33
CA ILE A 115 7.65 -7.61 3.36
C ILE A 115 6.18 -7.93 3.50
N ASP A 116 5.65 -7.59 4.64
CA ASP A 116 4.34 -8.01 5.11
C ASP A 116 3.37 -6.83 5.23
N VAL A 117 2.12 -7.13 5.56
CA VAL A 117 1.11 -6.14 5.87
C VAL A 117 0.95 -6.00 7.38
N ALA A 118 0.71 -4.77 7.83
CA ALA A 118 0.59 -4.48 9.24
C ALA A 118 -0.54 -3.50 9.53
N VAL A 119 -1.16 -3.63 10.68
CA VAL A 119 -2.17 -2.71 11.19
C VAL A 119 -1.74 -2.16 12.54
N MET A 120 -1.98 -0.87 12.74
CA MET A 120 -1.82 -0.20 14.03
C MET A 120 -3.10 0.56 14.36
N SER A 121 -3.60 0.47 15.59
CA SER A 121 -4.69 1.32 16.08
C SER A 121 -4.36 1.99 17.41
N ARG A 122 -4.96 3.14 17.62
CA ARG A 122 -5.06 3.76 18.95
C ARG A 122 -6.06 2.97 19.80
N GLU A 123 -6.06 3.21 21.12
CA GLU A 123 -7.06 2.64 22.04
C GLU A 123 -8.41 3.36 21.91
N GLU A 124 -8.39 4.60 21.44
CA GLU A 124 -9.56 5.42 21.23
C GLU A 124 -9.42 6.33 20.01
N THR A 125 -10.54 6.69 19.40
CA THR A 125 -10.59 7.69 18.35
C THR A 125 -10.23 9.08 18.92
N ARG A 126 -9.98 10.06 18.04
CA ARG A 126 -9.80 11.46 18.45
C ARG A 126 -10.98 12.05 19.24
N HIS A 127 -12.14 11.42 19.17
CA HIS A 127 -13.35 11.83 19.88
C HIS A 127 -13.62 11.01 21.14
N GLY A 128 -12.61 10.23 21.61
CA GLY A 128 -12.70 9.44 22.84
C GLY A 128 -13.58 8.19 22.73
N GLN A 129 -13.84 7.69 21.53
CA GLN A 129 -14.55 6.43 21.34
C GLN A 129 -13.56 5.27 21.39
N PRO A 130 -13.79 4.21 22.19
CA PRO A 130 -12.87 3.09 22.27
C PRO A 130 -12.74 2.37 20.92
N ILE A 131 -11.54 1.89 20.63
CA ILE A 131 -11.22 1.05 19.49
C ILE A 131 -10.64 -0.26 20.01
N GLU A 132 -11.36 -1.34 19.83
CA GLU A 132 -10.92 -2.66 20.24
C GLU A 132 -10.70 -3.54 18.99
N MET A 133 -9.53 -4.15 18.88
CA MET A 133 -9.24 -5.18 17.89
C MET A 133 -9.74 -6.52 18.43
N LYS A 134 -10.86 -7.02 17.91
CA LYS A 134 -11.55 -8.22 18.40
C LYS A 134 -10.90 -9.50 17.89
N SER A 135 -10.59 -9.54 16.61
CA SER A 135 -9.92 -10.69 15.98
C SER A 135 -9.10 -10.27 14.77
N VAL A 136 -8.12 -11.10 14.45
CA VAL A 136 -7.27 -10.95 13.26
C VAL A 136 -7.17 -12.30 12.59
N ALA A 137 -7.42 -12.36 11.28
CA ALA A 137 -7.31 -13.57 10.47
C ALA A 137 -6.50 -13.32 9.20
N SER A 138 -5.48 -14.14 8.99
CA SER A 138 -4.68 -14.13 7.76
C SER A 138 -5.33 -15.04 6.70
N HIS A 139 -5.39 -14.56 5.46
CA HIS A 139 -5.80 -15.33 4.30
C HIS A 139 -4.63 -15.75 3.41
N ALA A 140 -3.38 -15.62 3.87
CA ALA A 140 -2.18 -15.95 3.11
C ALA A 140 -2.13 -17.41 2.64
N SER A 141 -2.78 -18.33 3.35
CA SER A 141 -2.79 -19.78 3.02
C SER A 141 -3.84 -20.18 1.99
N VAL A 142 -4.75 -19.27 1.62
CA VAL A 142 -5.86 -19.59 0.69
C VAL A 142 -5.35 -19.87 -0.72
N THR A 143 -5.82 -20.98 -1.33
CA THR A 143 -5.40 -21.44 -2.65
C THR A 143 -6.40 -21.08 -3.75
N TYR A 144 -5.93 -21.07 -5.01
CA TYR A 144 -6.80 -20.86 -6.18
C TYR A 144 -7.96 -21.87 -6.24
N GLU A 145 -7.69 -23.14 -5.90
CA GLU A 145 -8.70 -24.19 -5.90
C GLU A 145 -9.80 -23.96 -4.86
N GLN A 146 -9.41 -23.58 -3.62
CA GLN A 146 -10.35 -23.36 -2.52
C GLN A 146 -11.40 -22.28 -2.84
N LEU A 147 -11.02 -21.28 -3.63
CA LEU A 147 -11.94 -20.22 -4.05
C LEU A 147 -12.46 -20.39 -5.50
N GLY A 148 -12.05 -21.43 -6.21
CA GLY A 148 -12.46 -21.65 -7.60
C GLY A 148 -11.97 -20.55 -8.55
N LEU A 149 -10.75 -20.03 -8.33
CA LEU A 149 -10.17 -18.90 -9.06
C LEU A 149 -8.98 -19.28 -9.96
N HIS A 150 -8.72 -20.58 -10.14
CA HIS A 150 -7.69 -21.04 -11.07
C HIS A 150 -8.15 -20.89 -12.51
N THR A 151 -7.39 -20.20 -13.35
CA THR A 151 -7.71 -19.93 -14.76
C THR A 151 -6.67 -20.50 -15.70
N ALA A 152 -7.00 -20.62 -17.00
CA ALA A 152 -6.05 -21.04 -18.03
C ALA A 152 -4.86 -20.06 -18.16
N GLU A 153 -5.07 -18.75 -17.92
CA GLU A 153 -4.01 -17.74 -17.94
C GLU A 153 -3.00 -17.98 -16.80
N LEU A 154 -3.49 -18.29 -15.59
CA LEU A 154 -2.63 -18.62 -14.44
C LEU A 154 -1.84 -19.92 -14.69
N ALA A 155 -2.50 -20.93 -15.26
CA ALA A 155 -1.83 -22.18 -15.66
C ALA A 155 -0.73 -21.93 -16.71
N ALA A 156 -0.96 -21.07 -17.68
CA ALA A 156 0.04 -20.68 -18.67
C ALA A 156 1.24 -19.93 -18.06
N MET A 157 1.05 -19.26 -16.91
CA MET A 157 2.12 -18.66 -16.12
C MET A 157 2.89 -19.67 -15.26
N GLY A 158 2.48 -20.94 -15.25
CA GLY A 158 3.05 -22.02 -14.44
C GLY A 158 2.52 -22.08 -13.01
N LEU A 159 1.40 -21.40 -12.73
CA LEU A 159 0.76 -21.41 -11.40
C LEU A 159 -0.26 -22.54 -11.32
N GLY A 160 -0.10 -23.42 -10.32
CA GLY A 160 -1.00 -24.55 -10.09
C GLY A 160 -2.22 -24.17 -9.24
N ALA A 161 -3.31 -24.95 -9.35
CA ALA A 161 -4.55 -24.71 -8.60
C ALA A 161 -4.35 -24.76 -7.07
N HIS A 162 -3.43 -25.57 -6.58
CA HIS A 162 -3.11 -25.71 -5.15
C HIS A 162 -2.17 -24.63 -4.62
N GLU A 163 -1.67 -23.73 -5.49
CA GLU A 163 -0.83 -22.64 -5.04
C GLU A 163 -1.64 -21.56 -4.31
N ARG A 164 -0.96 -20.82 -3.43
CA ARG A 164 -1.53 -19.72 -2.67
C ARG A 164 -1.83 -18.54 -3.59
N ILE A 165 -3.03 -17.96 -3.44
CA ILE A 165 -3.47 -16.83 -4.25
C ILE A 165 -2.65 -15.58 -3.93
N PHE A 166 -2.63 -15.18 -2.66
CA PHE A 166 -1.98 -13.95 -2.23
C PHE A 166 -0.46 -14.10 -2.25
N LYS A 167 0.21 -13.19 -2.95
CA LYS A 167 1.69 -13.13 -2.95
C LYS A 167 2.25 -12.48 -1.68
N ARG A 168 1.41 -11.82 -0.90
CA ARG A 168 1.65 -11.36 0.48
C ARG A 168 0.54 -11.92 1.35
N ASP A 169 -0.41 -11.09 1.74
CA ASP A 169 -1.59 -11.49 2.50
C ASP A 169 -2.79 -10.59 2.17
N CYS A 170 -3.98 -11.06 2.50
CA CYS A 170 -5.17 -10.27 2.77
C CYS A 170 -5.51 -10.47 4.24
N LEU A 171 -5.17 -9.49 5.07
CA LEU A 171 -5.38 -9.54 6.50
C LEU A 171 -6.79 -9.04 6.84
N GLU A 172 -7.59 -9.87 7.46
CA GLU A 172 -8.91 -9.51 7.98
C GLU A 172 -8.79 -9.11 9.45
N VAL A 173 -9.29 -7.92 9.79
CA VAL A 173 -9.27 -7.38 11.15
C VAL A 173 -10.68 -6.99 11.56
N GLU A 174 -11.22 -7.65 12.57
CA GLU A 174 -12.49 -7.26 13.18
C GLU A 174 -12.25 -6.26 14.29
N LEU A 175 -12.91 -5.13 14.20
CA LEU A 175 -12.81 -4.02 15.12
C LEU A 175 -14.18 -3.74 15.74
N ASP A 176 -14.19 -3.35 17.01
CA ASP A 176 -15.29 -2.64 17.63
C ASP A 176 -14.90 -1.17 17.81
N VAL A 177 -15.69 -0.26 17.28
CA VAL A 177 -15.47 1.18 17.38
C VAL A 177 -16.63 1.79 18.17
N GLY A 178 -16.43 1.93 19.47
CA GLY A 178 -17.45 2.48 20.38
C GLY A 178 -18.75 1.67 20.38
N GLY A 179 -18.67 0.35 20.38
CA GLY A 179 -19.82 -0.56 20.33
C GLY A 179 -20.36 -0.84 18.93
N ARG A 180 -19.63 -0.44 17.86
CA ARG A 180 -20.03 -0.68 16.48
C ARG A 180 -19.04 -1.59 15.76
N PRO A 181 -19.50 -2.72 15.20
CA PRO A 181 -18.62 -3.62 14.47
C PRO A 181 -18.17 -2.98 13.14
N PHE A 182 -16.87 -3.09 12.86
CA PHE A 182 -16.25 -2.69 11.61
C PHE A 182 -15.21 -3.72 11.21
N THR A 183 -15.22 -4.16 9.96
CA THR A 183 -14.24 -5.12 9.45
C THR A 183 -13.33 -4.46 8.41
N LEU A 184 -12.03 -4.57 8.63
CA LEU A 184 -11.01 -4.11 7.73
C LEU A 184 -10.39 -5.31 7.00
N PHE A 185 -10.24 -5.21 5.68
CA PHE A 185 -9.45 -6.11 4.85
C PHE A 185 -8.24 -5.34 4.34
N LEU A 186 -7.06 -5.70 4.83
CA LEU A 186 -5.80 -5.07 4.45
C LEU A 186 -5.05 -5.97 3.48
N ALA A 187 -4.76 -5.46 2.29
CA ALA A 187 -4.11 -6.23 1.24
C ALA A 187 -2.91 -5.49 0.61
N HIS A 188 -1.95 -6.28 0.16
CA HIS A 188 -0.85 -5.82 -0.68
C HIS A 188 -0.72 -6.78 -1.86
N LEU A 189 -1.26 -6.40 -3.03
CA LEU A 189 -1.37 -7.28 -4.19
C LEU A 189 -0.03 -7.41 -4.94
N LYS A 190 0.02 -8.35 -5.86
CA LYS A 190 1.20 -8.60 -6.70
C LYS A 190 1.63 -7.35 -7.46
N SER A 191 2.88 -6.95 -7.29
CA SER A 191 3.45 -5.80 -7.99
C SER A 191 3.44 -5.98 -9.51
N MET A 192 3.43 -4.86 -10.23
CA MET A 192 3.50 -4.81 -11.69
C MET A 192 4.89 -5.18 -12.26
N ASN A 193 5.86 -5.52 -11.42
CA ASN A 193 7.19 -5.93 -11.82
C ASN A 193 7.24 -7.40 -12.27
N GLY A 194 8.09 -7.73 -13.25
CA GLY A 194 8.36 -9.11 -13.67
C GLY A 194 7.97 -9.45 -15.10
N GLY A 195 7.92 -8.49 -16.00
CA GLY A 195 7.70 -8.75 -17.43
C GLY A 195 8.72 -9.72 -18.01
N ARG A 196 8.29 -10.62 -18.89
CA ARG A 196 9.13 -11.57 -19.64
C ARG A 196 8.96 -11.32 -21.16
N ASN A 197 10.00 -11.60 -21.93
CA ASN A 197 9.96 -11.55 -23.40
C ASN A 197 9.47 -10.21 -23.98
N GLY A 198 9.84 -9.07 -23.38
CA GLY A 198 9.42 -7.75 -23.85
C GLY A 198 8.01 -7.34 -23.49
N GLN A 199 7.25 -8.17 -22.76
CA GLN A 199 5.95 -7.80 -22.23
C GLN A 199 6.07 -6.75 -21.11
N ASN A 200 5.13 -5.82 -21.09
CA ASN A 200 4.96 -4.90 -19.98
C ASN A 200 4.68 -5.70 -18.69
N GLY A 201 5.38 -5.37 -17.62
CA GLY A 201 5.24 -6.10 -16.34
C GLY A 201 3.84 -6.02 -15.75
N ARG A 202 3.12 -4.89 -15.95
CA ARG A 202 1.73 -4.74 -15.53
C ARG A 202 0.83 -5.79 -16.19
N ASP A 203 0.92 -5.92 -17.51
CA ASP A 203 0.08 -6.87 -18.28
C ASP A 203 0.45 -8.32 -17.96
N TYR A 204 1.75 -8.62 -17.88
CA TYR A 204 2.23 -9.96 -17.55
C TYR A 204 1.74 -10.44 -16.19
N THR A 205 1.71 -9.58 -15.16
CA THR A 205 1.30 -9.95 -13.80
C THR A 205 -0.19 -9.70 -13.52
N MET A 206 -0.95 -9.14 -14.45
CA MET A 206 -2.37 -8.80 -14.29
C MET A 206 -3.24 -10.01 -13.92
N PRO A 207 -3.09 -11.23 -14.52
CA PRO A 207 -3.91 -12.37 -14.13
C PRO A 207 -3.81 -12.73 -12.64
N VAL A 208 -2.62 -12.54 -12.04
CA VAL A 208 -2.42 -12.77 -10.60
C VAL A 208 -3.20 -11.73 -9.78
N ARG A 209 -3.11 -10.44 -10.12
CA ARG A 209 -3.86 -9.38 -9.42
C ARG A 209 -5.36 -9.55 -9.57
N VAL A 210 -5.84 -9.95 -10.76
CA VAL A 210 -7.28 -10.28 -10.97
C VAL A 210 -7.73 -11.37 -10.01
N ALA A 211 -6.93 -12.43 -9.86
CA ALA A 211 -7.25 -13.51 -8.93
C ALA A 211 -7.19 -13.07 -7.46
N GLU A 212 -6.17 -12.27 -7.07
CA GLU A 212 -6.08 -11.71 -5.71
C GLU A 212 -7.28 -10.80 -5.40
N ALA A 213 -7.66 -9.91 -6.32
CA ALA A 213 -8.81 -9.02 -6.17
C ALA A 213 -10.15 -9.81 -6.08
N ALA A 214 -10.32 -10.82 -6.94
CA ALA A 214 -11.48 -11.72 -6.90
C ALA A 214 -11.51 -12.53 -5.58
N ALA A 215 -10.35 -12.91 -5.05
CA ALA A 215 -10.26 -13.62 -3.76
C ALA A 215 -10.71 -12.72 -2.60
N ILE A 216 -10.29 -11.46 -2.55
CA ILE A 216 -10.76 -10.50 -1.54
C ILE A 216 -12.29 -10.40 -1.58
N ARG A 217 -12.86 -10.20 -2.78
CA ARG A 217 -14.32 -10.17 -2.95
C ARG A 217 -14.98 -11.45 -2.43
N ARG A 218 -14.47 -12.62 -2.80
CA ARG A 218 -15.01 -13.91 -2.38
C ARG A 218 -14.92 -14.13 -0.86
N ILE A 219 -13.83 -13.70 -0.23
CA ILE A 219 -13.66 -13.75 1.22
C ILE A 219 -14.74 -12.90 1.92
N ILE A 220 -14.95 -11.67 1.45
CA ILE A 220 -15.99 -10.77 1.99
C ILE A 220 -17.39 -11.35 1.79
N GLU A 221 -17.68 -11.86 0.58
CA GLU A 221 -18.98 -12.51 0.28
C GLU A 221 -19.21 -13.77 1.13
N ASN A 222 -18.16 -14.58 1.38
CA ASN A 222 -18.26 -15.76 2.24
C ASN A 222 -18.50 -15.37 3.71
N LYS A 223 -17.86 -14.31 4.20
CA LYS A 223 -18.01 -13.83 5.57
C LYS A 223 -19.42 -13.27 5.85
N PHE A 224 -19.93 -12.44 5.01
CA PHE A 224 -21.16 -11.68 5.26
C PHE A 224 -22.40 -12.23 4.52
N GLY A 225 -22.20 -13.13 3.57
CA GLY A 225 -23.21 -13.53 2.59
C GLY A 225 -23.28 -12.54 1.43
N ARG A 226 -23.34 -13.05 0.20
CA ARG A 226 -23.26 -12.27 -1.04
C ARG A 226 -24.27 -11.10 -1.08
N GLU A 227 -25.51 -11.36 -0.65
CA GLU A 227 -26.59 -10.36 -0.65
C GLU A 227 -26.44 -9.31 0.45
N LYS A 228 -25.84 -9.70 1.60
CA LYS A 228 -25.72 -8.85 2.79
C LYS A 228 -24.40 -8.08 2.88
N ALA A 229 -23.40 -8.47 2.09
CA ALA A 229 -22.08 -7.82 2.13
C ALA A 229 -22.17 -6.31 1.88
N ALA A 230 -23.02 -5.88 0.95
CA ALA A 230 -23.21 -4.46 0.62
C ALA A 230 -23.71 -3.61 1.79
N GLU A 231 -24.40 -4.20 2.78
CA GLU A 231 -25.03 -3.52 3.92
C GLU A 231 -24.13 -3.46 5.16
N ARG A 232 -23.00 -4.20 5.16
CA ARG A 232 -22.11 -4.30 6.32
C ARG A 232 -21.07 -3.20 6.35
N ASN A 233 -20.56 -2.89 7.56
CA ASN A 233 -19.48 -1.94 7.75
C ASN A 233 -18.15 -2.63 7.49
N TRP A 234 -17.62 -2.51 6.28
CA TRP A 234 -16.27 -2.98 5.97
C TRP A 234 -15.56 -2.03 5.00
N ALA A 235 -14.24 -2.09 5.04
CA ALA A 235 -13.36 -1.42 4.10
C ALA A 235 -12.25 -2.36 3.63
N ILE A 236 -11.81 -2.19 2.38
CA ILE A 236 -10.55 -2.72 1.88
C ILE A 236 -9.55 -1.58 1.86
N CYS A 237 -8.39 -1.78 2.47
CA CYS A 237 -7.29 -0.81 2.47
C CYS A 237 -6.02 -1.48 1.97
N GLY A 238 -5.18 -0.75 1.27
CA GLY A 238 -3.85 -1.24 0.92
C GLY A 238 -3.32 -0.74 -0.41
N ASP A 239 -2.14 -1.23 -0.72
CA ASP A 239 -1.52 -1.11 -2.03
C ASP A 239 -2.03 -2.25 -2.92
N LEU A 240 -2.95 -1.92 -3.82
CA LEU A 240 -3.53 -2.89 -4.73
C LEU A 240 -2.70 -3.07 -6.02
N ASN A 241 -1.59 -2.35 -6.14
CA ASN A 241 -0.59 -2.51 -7.21
C ASN A 241 -1.15 -2.52 -8.63
N ASP A 242 -2.32 -1.89 -8.84
CA ASP A 242 -2.89 -1.63 -10.15
C ASP A 242 -3.77 -0.39 -10.13
N TYR A 243 -4.03 0.16 -11.29
CA TYR A 243 -4.80 1.38 -11.47
C TYR A 243 -5.82 1.23 -12.60
N ARG A 244 -6.92 1.98 -12.51
CA ARG A 244 -7.97 2.07 -13.54
C ARG A 244 -7.84 3.34 -14.38
N GLU A 245 -7.03 4.29 -13.91
CA GLU A 245 -6.74 5.53 -14.58
C GLU A 245 -5.34 6.01 -14.20
N ARG A 246 -4.70 6.78 -15.05
CA ARG A 246 -3.40 7.40 -14.81
C ARG A 246 -3.31 8.76 -15.49
N ILE A 247 -2.36 9.56 -15.05
CA ILE A 247 -2.00 10.83 -15.68
C ILE A 247 -0.65 10.63 -16.36
N VAL A 248 -0.65 10.53 -17.67
CA VAL A 248 0.56 10.42 -18.49
C VAL A 248 1.24 11.78 -18.53
N ILE A 249 2.57 11.78 -18.39
CA ILE A 249 3.39 12.99 -18.36
C ILE A 249 4.30 12.98 -19.57
N ALA A 250 4.12 13.94 -20.46
CA ALA A 250 4.95 14.17 -21.64
C ALA A 250 5.69 15.51 -21.53
N GLY A 251 6.76 15.65 -22.28
CA GLY A 251 7.60 16.86 -22.26
C GLY A 251 8.72 16.78 -21.22
N ASP A 252 9.40 17.88 -21.03
CA ASP A 252 10.53 18.01 -20.09
C ASP A 252 10.58 19.38 -19.42
N GLU A 253 11.66 19.65 -18.69
CA GLU A 253 11.86 20.93 -17.99
C GLU A 253 12.08 22.12 -18.94
N PHE A 254 12.49 21.89 -20.19
CA PHE A 254 12.74 22.95 -21.18
C PHE A 254 11.50 23.29 -21.98
N GLU A 255 10.75 22.27 -22.43
CA GLU A 255 9.52 22.44 -23.22
C GLU A 255 8.27 22.60 -22.35
N GLY A 256 8.38 22.29 -21.06
CA GLY A 256 7.29 22.20 -20.12
C GLY A 256 6.58 20.84 -20.14
N PHE A 257 6.00 20.48 -19.00
CA PHE A 257 5.28 19.21 -18.85
C PHE A 257 3.82 19.35 -19.28
N ARG A 258 3.32 18.31 -19.96
CA ARG A 258 1.91 18.14 -20.33
C ARG A 258 1.35 16.94 -19.58
N PHE A 259 0.14 17.06 -19.06
CA PHE A 259 -0.53 16.08 -18.22
C PHE A 259 -1.82 15.63 -18.89
N GLU A 260 -1.88 14.37 -19.32
CA GLU A 260 -3.04 13.78 -19.97
C GLU A 260 -3.65 12.71 -19.08
N HIS A 261 -4.94 12.81 -18.79
CA HIS A 261 -5.69 11.79 -18.06
C HIS A 261 -6.10 10.67 -19.01
N VAL A 262 -5.74 9.44 -18.67
CA VAL A 262 -6.03 8.23 -19.45
C VAL A 262 -6.74 7.22 -18.58
N ARG A 263 -7.85 6.66 -19.09
CA ARG A 263 -8.53 5.52 -18.47
C ARG A 263 -8.03 4.23 -19.10
N GLU A 264 -7.77 3.24 -18.27
CA GLU A 264 -7.35 1.91 -18.70
C GLU A 264 -8.56 1.09 -19.11
N GLU A 265 -8.45 0.31 -20.18
CA GLU A 265 -9.50 -0.60 -20.63
C GLU A 265 -9.68 -1.79 -19.66
N ARG A 266 -8.61 -2.20 -18.98
CA ARG A 266 -8.56 -3.33 -18.05
C ARG A 266 -7.66 -3.02 -16.87
N SER A 267 -8.07 -3.52 -15.70
CA SER A 267 -7.26 -3.46 -14.49
C SER A 267 -7.36 -4.76 -13.69
N GLY A 268 -6.26 -5.14 -13.03
CA GLY A 268 -6.23 -6.29 -12.14
C GLY A 268 -7.20 -6.19 -10.96
N ILE A 269 -7.65 -4.98 -10.63
CA ILE A 269 -8.59 -4.73 -9.53
C ILE A 269 -10.06 -4.60 -9.96
N ASP A 270 -10.37 -4.77 -11.23
CA ASP A 270 -11.76 -4.68 -11.73
C ASP A 270 -12.76 -5.61 -11.02
N PRO A 271 -12.40 -6.82 -10.54
CA PRO A 271 -13.30 -7.65 -9.76
C PRO A 271 -13.88 -6.99 -8.51
N LEU A 272 -13.16 -6.04 -7.90
CA LEU A 272 -13.63 -5.31 -6.73
C LEU A 272 -14.68 -4.24 -7.06
N PHE A 273 -14.77 -3.81 -8.32
CA PHE A 273 -15.70 -2.78 -8.76
C PHE A 273 -16.91 -3.34 -9.53
N ALA A 274 -16.81 -4.59 -9.98
CA ALA A 274 -17.89 -5.23 -10.70
C ALA A 274 -19.18 -5.28 -9.85
N ASP A 275 -20.31 -5.03 -10.48
CA ASP A 275 -21.65 -5.00 -9.85
C ASP A 275 -21.78 -3.97 -8.70
N GLY A 276 -20.93 -2.95 -8.66
CA GLY A 276 -20.93 -1.95 -7.59
C GLY A 276 -20.54 -2.52 -6.22
N PHE A 277 -19.69 -3.57 -6.20
CA PHE A 277 -19.31 -4.27 -4.98
C PHE A 277 -18.66 -3.36 -3.92
N CYS A 278 -17.82 -2.42 -4.35
CA CYS A 278 -17.26 -1.41 -3.46
C CYS A 278 -17.15 -0.04 -4.12
N VAL A 279 -16.89 0.98 -3.30
CA VAL A 279 -16.75 2.38 -3.73
C VAL A 279 -15.35 2.88 -3.37
N ASN A 280 -14.60 3.35 -4.39
CA ASN A 280 -13.31 4.00 -4.20
C ASN A 280 -13.49 5.44 -3.68
N VAL A 281 -13.03 5.71 -2.47
CA VAL A 281 -13.19 7.03 -1.88
C VAL A 281 -12.38 8.11 -2.61
N VAL A 282 -11.27 7.75 -3.26
CA VAL A 282 -10.40 8.67 -3.98
C VAL A 282 -11.09 9.23 -5.23
N GLU A 283 -12.05 8.52 -5.82
CA GLU A 283 -12.86 9.02 -6.94
C GLU A 283 -13.71 10.26 -6.60
N ARG A 284 -13.82 10.61 -5.30
CA ARG A 284 -14.46 11.84 -4.83
C ARG A 284 -13.58 13.10 -5.01
N LEU A 285 -12.31 12.91 -5.33
CA LEU A 285 -11.38 13.98 -5.68
C LEU A 285 -11.42 14.26 -7.20
N PRO A 286 -11.01 15.46 -7.64
CA PRO A 286 -10.81 15.76 -9.05
C PRO A 286 -9.83 14.75 -9.70
N GLU A 287 -10.08 14.36 -10.96
CA GLU A 287 -9.31 13.30 -11.64
C GLU A 287 -7.80 13.50 -11.56
N LYS A 288 -7.31 14.73 -11.75
CA LYS A 288 -5.87 15.03 -11.67
C LYS A 288 -5.28 14.99 -10.26
N GLU A 289 -6.12 14.85 -9.23
CA GLU A 289 -5.70 14.79 -7.82
C GLU A 289 -5.74 13.36 -7.23
N ARG A 290 -6.08 12.34 -8.03
CA ARG A 290 -6.32 10.96 -7.54
C ARG A 290 -5.08 10.09 -7.47
N TRP A 291 -3.89 10.64 -7.62
CA TRP A 291 -2.65 9.86 -7.64
C TRP A 291 -2.03 9.69 -6.26
N THR A 292 -1.46 8.51 -6.03
CA THR A 292 -0.72 8.16 -4.81
C THR A 292 0.73 7.76 -5.10
N LEU A 293 1.08 7.57 -6.38
CA LEU A 293 2.42 7.18 -6.80
C LEU A 293 2.83 7.91 -8.09
N TYR A 294 4.10 8.31 -8.14
CA TYR A 294 4.77 8.74 -9.35
C TYR A 294 5.65 7.63 -9.90
N HIS A 295 5.28 7.11 -11.06
CA HIS A 295 6.05 6.11 -11.79
C HIS A 295 6.95 6.77 -12.84
N THR A 296 8.22 6.31 -12.91
CA THR A 296 9.13 6.71 -13.98
C THR A 296 10.11 5.60 -14.31
N ARG A 297 10.32 5.38 -15.61
CA ARG A 297 11.40 4.58 -16.19
C ARG A 297 12.16 5.42 -17.21
N GLY A 298 12.54 6.62 -16.78
CA GLY A 298 13.18 7.62 -17.63
C GLY A 298 12.21 8.61 -18.26
N PRO A 299 12.69 9.46 -19.15
CA PRO A 299 11.89 10.55 -19.74
C PRO A 299 10.68 10.10 -20.55
N GLU A 300 10.77 8.94 -21.18
CA GLU A 300 9.76 8.40 -22.10
C GLU A 300 8.61 7.68 -21.39
N GLU A 301 8.81 7.24 -20.15
CA GLU A 301 7.78 6.53 -19.39
C GLU A 301 7.58 7.17 -18.00
N ARG A 302 6.68 8.14 -17.95
CA ARG A 302 6.31 8.86 -16.71
C ARG A 302 4.80 8.95 -16.58
N HIS A 303 4.30 8.59 -15.41
CA HIS A 303 2.89 8.82 -15.09
C HIS A 303 2.64 8.89 -13.57
N LEU A 304 1.51 9.49 -13.21
CA LEU A 304 0.95 9.47 -11.87
C LEU A 304 -0.24 8.53 -11.87
N CYS A 305 -0.35 7.67 -10.85
CA CYS A 305 -1.47 6.74 -10.73
C CYS A 305 -1.86 6.50 -9.26
N GLN A 306 -3.05 5.97 -9.05
CA GLN A 306 -3.48 5.50 -7.73
C GLN A 306 -3.11 4.03 -7.58
N LEU A 307 -2.31 3.68 -6.57
CA LEU A 307 -2.04 2.30 -6.15
C LEU A 307 -2.56 2.01 -4.75
N ASP A 308 -2.70 3.04 -3.93
CA ASP A 308 -3.14 2.96 -2.54
C ASP A 308 -4.63 3.28 -2.45
N TYR A 309 -5.39 2.33 -1.93
CA TYR A 309 -6.85 2.39 -1.95
C TYR A 309 -7.46 2.32 -0.55
N ILE A 310 -8.53 3.07 -0.38
CA ILE A 310 -9.56 2.87 0.65
C ILE A 310 -10.86 2.63 -0.12
N LEU A 311 -11.34 1.39 -0.12
CA LEU A 311 -12.59 0.99 -0.75
C LEU A 311 -13.60 0.68 0.35
N LEU A 312 -14.77 1.27 0.27
CA LEU A 312 -15.83 1.09 1.26
C LEU A 312 -16.93 0.19 0.71
N SER A 313 -17.60 -0.54 1.60
CA SER A 313 -18.88 -1.18 1.25
C SER A 313 -19.89 -0.15 0.75
N PRO A 314 -20.84 -0.51 -0.10
CA PRO A 314 -21.84 0.43 -0.63
C PRO A 314 -22.59 1.21 0.45
N ALA A 315 -23.09 0.53 1.51
CA ALA A 315 -23.79 1.19 2.61
C ALA A 315 -22.91 2.15 3.39
N LEU A 316 -21.65 1.74 3.68
CA LEU A 316 -20.72 2.61 4.39
C LEU A 316 -20.31 3.81 3.53
N ALA A 317 -20.14 3.62 2.22
CA ALA A 317 -19.85 4.70 1.28
C ALA A 317 -20.99 5.72 1.18
N ALA A 318 -22.24 5.27 1.11
CA ALA A 318 -23.42 6.13 1.07
C ALA A 318 -23.54 6.98 2.33
N ARG A 319 -23.30 6.41 3.52
CA ARG A 319 -23.31 7.15 4.80
C ARG A 319 -22.23 8.23 4.87
N ASN A 320 -21.18 8.07 4.11
CA ASN A 320 -20.02 8.96 4.12
C ASN A 320 -19.87 9.73 2.79
N GLU A 321 -20.94 9.89 2.00
CA GLU A 321 -20.90 10.48 0.65
C GLU A 321 -20.27 11.88 0.61
N GLY A 322 -20.56 12.74 1.57
CA GLY A 322 -20.03 14.10 1.67
C GLY A 322 -18.58 14.21 2.17
N ARG A 323 -17.96 13.08 2.58
CA ARG A 323 -16.59 13.09 3.09
C ARG A 323 -15.59 12.81 1.99
N LYS A 324 -14.51 13.59 1.95
CA LYS A 324 -13.40 13.43 1.01
C LYS A 324 -12.18 12.83 1.70
N PRO A 325 -11.38 12.01 1.00
CA PRO A 325 -10.09 11.57 1.50
C PRO A 325 -9.04 12.69 1.38
N ASP A 326 -7.98 12.54 2.17
CA ASP A 326 -6.74 13.30 2.05
C ASP A 326 -5.67 12.38 1.47
N ILE A 327 -4.88 12.86 0.50
CA ILE A 327 -3.66 12.22 0.01
C ILE A 327 -2.47 13.05 0.49
N ILE A 328 -1.60 12.43 1.30
CA ILE A 328 -0.49 13.12 1.96
C ILE A 328 0.75 13.10 1.06
N ARG A 329 1.01 14.17 0.34
CA ARG A 329 2.09 14.30 -0.66
C ARG A 329 3.35 15.00 -0.14
N GLN A 330 3.34 15.54 1.06
CA GLN A 330 4.46 16.26 1.65
C GLN A 330 5.75 15.45 1.77
N GLY A 331 5.64 14.12 1.76
CA GLY A 331 6.76 13.17 1.81
C GLY A 331 7.39 12.84 0.46
N GLN A 332 6.87 13.37 -0.66
CA GLN A 332 7.36 13.08 -2.00
C GLN A 332 8.65 13.82 -2.34
N PRO A 333 9.63 13.18 -3.03
CA PRO A 333 10.89 13.80 -3.41
C PRO A 333 10.72 14.91 -4.44
N PHE A 334 11.73 15.79 -4.56
CA PHE A 334 11.67 16.93 -5.50
C PHE A 334 11.68 16.48 -6.97
N ARG A 335 12.21 15.31 -7.32
CA ARG A 335 12.16 14.77 -8.68
C ARG A 335 10.75 14.39 -9.17
N THR A 336 9.76 14.33 -8.28
CA THR A 336 8.38 14.00 -8.65
C THR A 336 7.79 15.12 -9.48
N VAL A 337 7.41 14.82 -10.72
CA VAL A 337 6.74 15.75 -11.62
C VAL A 337 5.26 15.81 -11.25
N ILE A 338 4.82 16.99 -10.82
CA ILE A 338 3.48 17.21 -10.23
C ILE A 338 2.69 18.17 -11.12
N PRO A 339 1.38 17.93 -11.35
CA PRO A 339 0.53 18.86 -12.06
C PRO A 339 0.52 20.25 -11.39
N PRO A 340 0.50 21.35 -12.17
CA PRO A 340 0.48 22.71 -11.62
C PRO A 340 -0.63 22.91 -10.60
N GLY A 341 -0.30 23.57 -9.49
CA GLY A 341 -1.23 23.87 -8.40
C GLY A 341 -1.41 22.72 -7.38
N GLN A 342 -0.69 21.61 -7.53
CA GLN A 342 -0.71 20.50 -6.59
C GLN A 342 0.61 20.31 -5.82
N GLU A 343 1.56 21.24 -5.96
CA GLU A 343 2.86 21.19 -5.30
C GLU A 343 2.68 21.16 -3.77
N PRO A 344 3.12 20.09 -3.09
CA PRO A 344 2.97 20.00 -1.65
C PRO A 344 4.00 20.89 -0.93
N ASN A 345 3.62 21.45 0.19
CA ASN A 345 4.59 21.99 1.14
C ASN A 345 5.35 20.79 1.78
N ARG A 346 6.51 20.44 1.20
CA ARG A 346 7.26 19.25 1.57
C ARG A 346 7.77 19.29 3.00
N PHE A 347 7.87 18.13 3.61
CA PHE A 347 8.51 18.01 4.91
C PHE A 347 9.96 18.47 4.86
N PRO A 348 10.51 19.01 5.98
CA PRO A 348 11.92 19.36 6.05
C PRO A 348 12.80 18.14 5.70
N ARG A 349 13.94 18.38 5.05
CA ARG A 349 14.94 17.37 4.64
C ARG A 349 14.52 16.45 3.49
N ILE A 350 13.40 16.64 2.86
CA ILE A 350 13.11 15.96 1.59
C ILE A 350 14.21 16.31 0.58
N GLY A 351 14.78 15.28 -0.04
CA GLY A 351 15.82 15.41 -1.05
C GLY A 351 15.29 15.43 -2.49
N TRP A 352 16.21 15.50 -3.44
CA TRP A 352 15.87 15.40 -4.85
C TRP A 352 15.21 14.04 -5.17
N ASP A 353 15.86 12.95 -4.81
CA ASP A 353 15.35 11.57 -4.88
C ASP A 353 15.19 10.97 -3.47
N ARG A 354 16.21 11.14 -2.65
CA ARG A 354 16.26 10.71 -1.24
C ARG A 354 16.94 11.80 -0.39
N PRO A 355 16.61 11.90 0.92
CA PRO A 355 15.59 11.11 1.60
C PRO A 355 14.17 11.50 1.21
N LYS A 356 13.24 10.56 1.32
CA LYS A 356 11.79 10.72 1.11
C LYS A 356 11.02 9.87 2.12
N ALA A 357 9.74 10.13 2.30
CA ALA A 357 8.92 9.33 3.22
C ALA A 357 8.63 7.92 2.68
N SER A 358 8.32 7.84 1.40
CA SER A 358 8.06 6.67 0.59
C SER A 358 7.92 7.11 -0.88
N ASP A 359 7.95 6.19 -1.84
CA ASP A 359 7.48 6.43 -3.21
C ASP A 359 5.95 6.50 -3.29
N HIS A 360 5.25 5.98 -2.29
CA HIS A 360 3.79 6.10 -2.15
C HIS A 360 3.37 7.29 -1.29
N CYS A 361 2.15 7.78 -1.52
CA CYS A 361 1.50 8.80 -0.70
C CYS A 361 0.44 8.15 0.18
N PRO A 362 0.45 8.36 1.51
CA PRO A 362 -0.64 7.90 2.36
C PRO A 362 -2.00 8.44 1.93
N VAL A 363 -3.00 7.58 1.95
CA VAL A 363 -4.41 7.96 1.77
C VAL A 363 -5.10 7.85 3.12
N ALA A 364 -5.81 8.90 3.53
CA ALA A 364 -6.53 8.91 4.79
C ALA A 364 -7.97 9.42 4.63
N MET A 365 -8.89 8.87 5.38
CA MET A 365 -10.29 9.32 5.40
C MET A 365 -10.92 9.13 6.76
N THR A 366 -11.76 10.07 7.16
CA THR A 366 -12.65 9.91 8.32
C THR A 366 -13.96 9.30 7.85
N ILE A 367 -14.37 8.22 8.47
CA ILE A 367 -15.63 7.53 8.19
C ILE A 367 -16.52 7.48 9.44
N ASP A 368 -17.82 7.56 9.24
CA ASP A 368 -18.81 7.31 10.29
C ASP A 368 -19.23 5.83 10.23
N VAL A 369 -18.83 5.07 11.24
CA VAL A 369 -19.24 3.69 11.49
C VAL A 369 -20.51 3.72 12.33
N ILE A 370 -21.62 3.16 11.84
CA ILE A 370 -22.92 3.18 12.51
C ILE A 370 -23.42 1.77 12.75
#